data_3c2bc1d0f95883fac8ba3b46f87cc5e4
#
_entry.id   3c2bc1d0f95883fac8ba3b46f87cc5e4
#
_cell.length_a   1.000
_cell.length_b   1.000
_cell.length_c   1.000
_cell.angle_alpha   90.00
_cell.angle_beta   90.00
_cell.angle_gamma   90.00
#
_symmetry.space_group_name_H-M   'P 1'
#
loop_
_entity.id
_entity.type
_entity.pdbx_description
1 polymer ?
#
loop_
_entity_poly.entity_id
_entity_poly.type
_entity_poly.pdbx_seq_one_letter_code
_entity_poly.pdbx_strand_id
1 'polypeptide(L)'
;MKTNILSINSFIGILSSSILFFLSIASISNVHAATYDFNFAAVGDWGCNSNTDATVKGIANTKTTNKLGGPELVLGLGDYSYQPTANCWLSKVASIDDNMKITIGNHENSAKTGFNQYKKSFGLTSNAYYSFDFQNVHFIIMNTQTPYTAGSSQYNFIKDDLAKAAKKGNTNWIIVVMHEPFYTSPTSCKIKSCQGIGNLRDTYHPLFDTYEVDLVLGAHLHDYQRSFPLEYNSASSAKPIITSKTPSKYNDPKGEIYVIVGTGGINFHKIIGKNSYIVNQQSSFFGHLNVDITNKGQVLTAKFIQNNGKVFDSFSITK
;
A
#
# COMPACT_ATOMS: atom_id res chain seq x y z
N MET A 1 66.12 -56.36 72.74
CA MET A 1 65.32 -55.70 73.79
C MET A 1 64.28 -54.84 73.17
N LYS A 2 63.04 -55.14 73.49
CA LYS A 2 61.80 -54.39 73.16
C LYS A 2 61.49 -54.00 71.74
N THR A 3 60.72 -54.81 71.13
CA THR A 3 59.83 -54.66 70.00
C THR A 3 58.73 -53.66 70.20
N ASN A 4 58.45 -52.81 69.32
CA ASN A 4 57.17 -52.10 69.25
C ASN A 4 56.58 -52.27 67.80
N ILE A 5 55.39 -52.89 67.86
CA ILE A 5 54.54 -53.15 66.71
C ILE A 5 53.67 -51.89 66.44
N LEU A 6 53.69 -51.38 65.29
CA LEU A 6 52.75 -50.31 64.82
C LEU A 6 51.69 -50.92 63.92
N SER A 7 50.44 -50.78 64.39
CA SER A 7 49.24 -51.20 63.70
C SER A 7 48.89 -50.19 62.61
N ILE A 8 48.56 -50.70 61.41
CA ILE A 8 48.09 -49.92 60.30
C ILE A 8 46.55 -49.94 60.29
N ASN A 9 45.91 -48.82 60.54
CA ASN A 9 44.48 -48.65 60.34
C ASN A 9 44.22 -48.16 58.93
N SER A 10 43.52 -49.00 58.15
CA SER A 10 43.01 -48.64 56.77
C SER A 10 41.77 -47.77 56.93
N PHE A 11 41.81 -46.53 56.43
CA PHE A 11 40.65 -45.69 56.23
C PHE A 11 40.17 -45.89 54.74
N ILE A 12 38.99 -46.47 54.60
CA ILE A 12 38.29 -46.52 53.32
C ILE A 12 37.50 -45.18 53.19
N GLY A 13 38.00 -44.30 52.38
CA GLY A 13 37.29 -43.07 51.94
C GLY A 13 36.30 -43.39 50.89
N ILE A 14 35.00 -43.24 51.18
CA ILE A 14 33.94 -43.30 50.19
C ILE A 14 33.91 -41.96 49.47
N LEU A 15 34.35 -41.91 48.18
CA LEU A 15 34.11 -40.75 47.29
C LEU A 15 32.68 -40.81 46.79
N SER A 16 31.79 -39.96 47.30
CA SER A 16 30.48 -39.71 46.70
C SER A 16 30.62 -38.73 45.57
N SER A 17 30.56 -39.21 44.31
CA SER A 17 30.49 -38.36 43.12
C SER A 17 29.06 -37.81 42.96
N SER A 18 28.86 -36.56 43.38
CA SER A 18 27.64 -35.82 43.07
C SER A 18 27.67 -35.38 41.61
N ILE A 19 26.95 -36.09 40.74
CA ILE A 19 26.71 -35.67 39.34
C ILE A 19 25.61 -34.59 39.39
N LEU A 20 26.01 -33.32 39.27
CA LEU A 20 25.06 -32.24 39.01
C LEU A 20 24.58 -32.35 37.56
N PHE A 21 23.32 -32.81 37.40
CA PHE A 21 22.61 -32.66 36.13
C PHE A 21 22.20 -31.20 35.95
N PHE A 22 22.91 -30.44 35.10
CA PHE A 22 22.41 -29.17 34.62
C PHE A 22 21.29 -29.46 33.60
N LEU A 23 20.04 -29.39 34.03
CA LEU A 23 18.93 -29.24 33.09
C LEU A 23 19.02 -27.84 32.48
N SER A 24 19.57 -27.75 31.28
CA SER A 24 19.41 -26.57 30.43
C SER A 24 17.93 -26.51 29.99
N ILE A 25 17.13 -25.70 30.67
CA ILE A 25 15.80 -25.30 30.17
C ILE A 25 16.07 -24.45 28.96
N ALA A 26 16.04 -25.06 27.77
CA ALA A 26 15.95 -24.32 26.52
C ALA A 26 14.63 -23.56 26.54
N SER A 27 14.70 -22.26 26.77
CA SER A 27 13.56 -21.36 26.57
C SER A 27 13.18 -21.46 25.11
N ILE A 28 12.13 -22.21 24.81
CA ILE A 28 11.47 -22.18 23.50
C ILE A 28 10.83 -20.79 23.46
N SER A 29 11.57 -19.80 22.97
CA SER A 29 10.97 -18.57 22.50
C SER A 29 10.00 -18.97 21.40
N ASN A 30 8.70 -18.90 21.66
CA ASN A 30 7.68 -18.93 20.65
C ASN A 30 7.97 -17.75 19.72
N VAL A 31 8.75 -18.00 18.67
CA VAL A 31 8.80 -17.11 17.52
C VAL A 31 7.39 -17.19 16.95
N HIS A 32 6.54 -16.24 17.31
CA HIS A 32 5.32 -16.01 16.58
C HIS A 32 5.76 -15.77 15.13
N ALA A 33 5.51 -16.73 14.27
CA ALA A 33 5.65 -16.51 12.85
C ALA A 33 4.84 -15.25 12.54
N ALA A 34 5.50 -14.23 12.01
CA ALA A 34 4.83 -13.00 11.62
C ALA A 34 3.67 -13.37 10.69
N THR A 35 2.44 -13.08 11.10
CA THR A 35 1.27 -13.30 10.26
C THR A 35 1.29 -12.17 9.24
N TYR A 36 1.72 -12.48 8.01
CA TYR A 36 1.73 -11.50 6.91
C TYR A 36 0.32 -11.22 6.34
N ASP A 37 -0.72 -11.76 6.97
CA ASP A 37 -2.09 -11.58 6.54
C ASP A 37 -2.64 -10.29 7.17
N PHE A 38 -3.01 -9.33 6.32
CA PHE A 38 -3.60 -8.06 6.74
C PHE A 38 -4.43 -7.47 5.60
N ASN A 39 -5.11 -6.35 5.86
CA ASN A 39 -5.81 -5.64 4.82
C ASN A 39 -5.63 -4.13 4.91
N PHE A 40 -5.81 -3.48 3.76
CA PHE A 40 -5.82 -2.02 3.70
C PHE A 40 -6.92 -1.51 2.77
N ALA A 41 -7.36 -0.27 3.00
CA ALA A 41 -8.26 0.44 2.11
C ALA A 41 -7.53 1.58 1.41
N ALA A 42 -7.97 1.92 0.18
CA ALA A 42 -7.42 3.04 -0.59
C ALA A 42 -8.53 3.81 -1.29
N VAL A 43 -8.50 5.15 -1.21
CA VAL A 43 -9.42 6.04 -1.92
C VAL A 43 -8.92 7.48 -1.90
N GLY A 44 -9.23 8.25 -2.95
CA GLY A 44 -8.98 9.69 -3.08
C GLY A 44 -10.21 10.47 -3.54
N ASP A 45 -10.03 11.76 -3.79
CA ASP A 45 -11.08 12.66 -4.29
C ASP A 45 -12.32 12.70 -3.37
N TRP A 46 -12.09 13.14 -2.13
CA TRP A 46 -13.07 13.01 -1.05
C TRP A 46 -14.11 14.14 -1.02
N GLY A 47 -13.70 15.34 -0.68
CA GLY A 47 -14.59 16.47 -0.38
C GLY A 47 -15.09 16.52 1.06
N CYS A 48 -15.93 17.51 1.35
CA CYS A 48 -16.48 17.77 2.69
C CYS A 48 -18.01 17.61 2.72
N ASN A 49 -18.53 16.51 2.24
CA ASN A 49 -19.96 16.27 2.04
C ASN A 49 -20.43 14.93 2.61
N SER A 50 -21.71 14.62 2.49
CA SER A 50 -22.30 13.36 2.99
C SER A 50 -21.85 12.11 2.24
N ASN A 51 -21.37 12.22 0.98
CA ASN A 51 -20.80 11.08 0.27
C ASN A 51 -19.49 10.64 0.92
N THR A 52 -18.67 11.63 1.35
CA THR A 52 -17.45 11.36 2.13
C THR A 52 -17.77 10.65 3.44
N ASP A 53 -18.80 11.09 4.17
CA ASP A 53 -19.26 10.41 5.39
C ASP A 53 -19.66 8.96 5.11
N ALA A 54 -20.36 8.72 4.00
CA ALA A 54 -20.76 7.37 3.61
C ALA A 54 -19.56 6.50 3.23
N THR A 55 -18.53 7.07 2.58
CA THR A 55 -17.28 6.35 2.24
C THR A 55 -16.48 6.01 3.49
N VAL A 56 -16.33 6.96 4.43
CA VAL A 56 -15.70 6.70 5.75
C VAL A 56 -16.42 5.58 6.49
N LYS A 57 -17.75 5.63 6.55
CA LYS A 57 -18.57 4.56 7.16
C LYS A 57 -18.38 3.22 6.44
N GLY A 58 -18.29 3.23 5.11
CA GLY A 58 -18.03 2.04 4.29
C GLY A 58 -16.68 1.41 4.65
N ILE A 59 -15.62 2.20 4.75
CA ILE A 59 -14.27 1.76 5.16
C ILE A 59 -14.31 1.20 6.58
N ALA A 60 -14.86 1.94 7.54
CA ALA A 60 -14.93 1.51 8.94
C ALA A 60 -15.70 0.19 9.14
N ASN A 61 -16.67 -0.09 8.28
CA ASN A 61 -17.47 -1.32 8.32
C ASN A 61 -16.94 -2.45 7.43
N THR A 62 -15.82 -2.26 6.73
CA THR A 62 -15.23 -3.31 5.90
C THR A 62 -14.81 -4.47 6.79
N LYS A 63 -15.40 -5.63 6.53
CA LYS A 63 -15.05 -6.86 7.26
C LYS A 63 -13.70 -7.34 6.79
N THR A 64 -12.80 -7.53 7.72
CA THR A 64 -11.46 -8.08 7.50
C THR A 64 -11.46 -9.55 7.84
N THR A 65 -10.52 -10.32 7.25
CA THR A 65 -10.35 -11.73 7.57
C THR A 65 -9.96 -11.97 9.03
N ASN A 66 -9.38 -10.97 9.70
CA ASN A 66 -8.74 -11.12 11.02
C ASN A 66 -9.32 -10.23 12.13
N LYS A 67 -10.17 -9.24 11.84
CA LYS A 67 -10.74 -8.32 12.85
C LYS A 67 -12.15 -7.83 12.50
N LEU A 68 -12.96 -7.63 13.51
CA LEU A 68 -14.16 -6.81 13.45
C LEU A 68 -13.73 -5.34 13.55
N GLY A 69 -13.96 -4.53 12.52
CA GLY A 69 -13.86 -3.08 12.67
C GLY A 69 -12.86 -2.35 11.78
N GLY A 70 -12.93 -2.53 10.46
CA GLY A 70 -12.20 -1.72 9.49
C GLY A 70 -10.81 -2.26 9.11
N PRO A 71 -10.16 -1.65 8.10
CA PRO A 71 -8.83 -2.04 7.63
C PRO A 71 -7.74 -1.68 8.63
N GLU A 72 -6.63 -2.42 8.58
CA GLU A 72 -5.45 -2.19 9.43
C GLU A 72 -4.61 -0.99 8.96
N LEU A 73 -4.78 -0.58 7.69
CA LEU A 73 -4.13 0.58 7.08
C LEU A 73 -5.11 1.27 6.12
N VAL A 74 -5.11 2.59 6.08
CA VAL A 74 -5.87 3.37 5.10
C VAL A 74 -4.91 4.23 4.29
N LEU A 75 -5.05 4.18 2.96
CA LEU A 75 -4.26 4.97 2.02
C LEU A 75 -5.15 6.08 1.44
N GLY A 76 -4.85 7.32 1.79
CA GLY A 76 -5.44 8.49 1.17
C GLY A 76 -4.71 8.81 -0.13
N LEU A 77 -5.44 8.85 -1.25
CA LEU A 77 -4.87 9.01 -2.58
C LEU A 77 -4.87 10.47 -3.09
N GLY A 78 -4.96 11.46 -2.17
CA GLY A 78 -4.95 12.89 -2.51
C GLY A 78 -6.35 13.48 -2.72
N ASP A 79 -6.37 14.81 -2.84
CA ASP A 79 -7.56 15.63 -3.02
C ASP A 79 -8.62 15.41 -1.92
N TYR A 80 -8.38 16.01 -0.76
CA TYR A 80 -9.12 15.69 0.47
C TYR A 80 -10.31 16.62 0.72
N SER A 81 -10.07 17.85 1.16
CA SER A 81 -11.16 18.72 1.63
C SER A 81 -11.86 19.48 0.53
N TYR A 82 -11.18 19.85 -0.55
CA TYR A 82 -11.63 20.83 -1.56
C TYR A 82 -12.03 22.18 -0.94
N GLN A 83 -11.54 22.45 0.29
CA GLN A 83 -11.80 23.67 1.05
C GLN A 83 -10.46 24.39 1.35
N PRO A 84 -10.47 25.66 1.74
CA PRO A 84 -9.25 26.38 2.11
C PRO A 84 -8.50 25.79 3.30
N THR A 85 -9.12 24.91 4.08
CA THR A 85 -8.52 24.25 5.25
C THR A 85 -8.77 22.73 5.24
N ALA A 86 -7.93 21.99 5.94
CA ALA A 86 -8.06 20.55 6.10
C ALA A 86 -9.12 20.13 7.14
N ASN A 87 -9.55 21.05 8.02
CA ASN A 87 -10.30 20.72 9.24
C ASN A 87 -11.57 19.89 8.99
N CYS A 88 -12.32 20.24 7.93
CA CYS A 88 -13.54 19.52 7.60
C CYS A 88 -13.27 18.04 7.29
N TRP A 89 -12.31 17.78 6.43
CA TRP A 89 -11.96 16.39 6.05
C TRP A 89 -11.33 15.63 7.23
N LEU A 90 -10.40 16.25 7.95
CA LEU A 90 -9.78 15.65 9.14
C LEU A 90 -10.83 15.22 10.17
N SER A 91 -11.85 16.06 10.39
CA SER A 91 -12.95 15.69 11.29
C SER A 91 -13.77 14.49 10.79
N LYS A 92 -13.97 14.36 9.47
CA LYS A 92 -14.74 13.25 8.89
C LYS A 92 -13.98 11.91 8.98
N VAL A 93 -12.67 11.91 8.76
CA VAL A 93 -11.87 10.67 8.75
C VAL A 93 -11.40 10.23 10.12
N ALA A 94 -11.64 10.98 11.18
CA ALA A 94 -11.15 10.72 12.54
C ALA A 94 -11.49 9.32 13.11
N SER A 95 -12.44 8.60 12.54
CA SER A 95 -12.75 7.22 12.93
C SER A 95 -11.92 6.15 12.20
N ILE A 96 -11.10 6.54 11.19
CA ILE A 96 -10.32 5.63 10.33
C ILE A 96 -8.87 6.11 10.14
N ASP A 97 -8.42 7.16 10.84
CA ASP A 97 -7.13 7.80 10.61
C ASP A 97 -5.97 7.28 11.49
N ASP A 98 -6.23 6.42 12.47
CA ASP A 98 -5.21 5.88 13.39
C ASP A 98 -3.97 5.31 12.66
N ASN A 99 -4.16 4.64 11.53
CA ASN A 99 -3.12 4.12 10.66
C ASN A 99 -3.29 4.61 9.21
N MET A 100 -3.61 5.89 9.03
CA MET A 100 -3.71 6.45 7.70
C MET A 100 -2.37 6.97 7.19
N LYS A 101 -2.04 6.66 5.94
CA LYS A 101 -0.94 7.22 5.16
C LYS A 101 -1.52 7.95 3.96
N ILE A 102 -0.93 9.10 3.61
CA ILE A 102 -1.52 9.94 2.57
C ILE A 102 -0.49 10.34 1.51
N THR A 103 -0.92 10.45 0.25
CA THR A 103 -0.23 11.22 -0.78
C THR A 103 -0.86 12.59 -0.93
N ILE A 104 -0.22 13.50 -1.64
CA ILE A 104 -0.69 14.87 -1.88
C ILE A 104 -1.29 14.94 -3.29
N GLY A 105 -2.50 15.49 -3.38
CA GLY A 105 -3.15 15.82 -4.63
C GLY A 105 -2.97 17.30 -5.04
N ASN A 106 -3.49 17.66 -6.20
CA ASN A 106 -3.36 19.02 -6.72
C ASN A 106 -4.18 20.04 -5.91
N HIS A 107 -5.22 19.61 -5.21
CA HIS A 107 -6.02 20.47 -4.33
C HIS A 107 -5.29 20.80 -3.02
N GLU A 108 -4.34 19.98 -2.55
CA GLU A 108 -3.52 20.26 -1.37
C GLU A 108 -2.30 21.11 -1.66
N ASN A 109 -1.79 21.17 -2.90
CA ASN A 109 -0.53 21.81 -3.25
C ASN A 109 -0.57 23.34 -3.19
N SER A 110 -1.74 23.96 -3.06
CA SER A 110 -1.84 25.41 -2.96
C SER A 110 -1.78 25.86 -1.49
N ALA A 111 -1.15 27.03 -1.24
CA ALA A 111 -1.15 27.67 0.08
C ALA A 111 -2.57 27.95 0.62
N LYS A 112 -3.58 27.89 -0.25
CA LYS A 112 -4.99 28.13 0.07
C LYS A 112 -5.72 26.90 0.61
N THR A 113 -5.16 25.70 0.51
CA THR A 113 -5.86 24.43 0.78
C THR A 113 -5.36 23.70 2.01
N GLY A 114 -4.67 24.38 2.90
CA GLY A 114 -4.30 23.82 4.20
C GLY A 114 -3.18 22.78 4.16
N PHE A 115 -2.29 22.77 3.14
CA PHE A 115 -1.19 21.80 3.02
C PHE A 115 -0.38 21.63 4.32
N ASN A 116 -0.12 22.72 5.03
CA ASN A 116 0.59 22.65 6.32
C ASN A 116 -0.23 21.90 7.40
N GLN A 117 -1.55 21.93 7.33
CA GLN A 117 -2.39 21.16 8.25
C GLN A 117 -2.28 19.67 7.98
N TYR A 118 -2.34 19.24 6.71
CA TYR A 118 -2.12 17.83 6.33
C TYR A 118 -0.72 17.36 6.74
N LYS A 119 0.32 18.15 6.45
CA LYS A 119 1.69 17.83 6.89
C LYS A 119 1.79 17.61 8.39
N LYS A 120 1.18 18.50 9.17
CA LYS A 120 1.20 18.40 10.64
C LYS A 120 0.42 17.17 11.13
N SER A 121 -0.79 16.94 10.59
CA SER A 121 -1.66 15.84 11.03
C SER A 121 -1.09 14.46 10.71
N PHE A 122 -0.39 14.32 9.58
CA PHE A 122 0.17 13.04 9.12
C PHE A 122 1.70 12.95 9.24
N GLY A 123 2.35 13.92 9.89
CA GLY A 123 3.80 13.90 10.11
C GLY A 123 4.64 13.96 8.83
N LEU A 124 4.14 14.60 7.76
CA LEU A 124 4.81 14.62 6.48
C LEU A 124 5.96 15.62 6.45
N THR A 125 7.02 15.29 5.71
CA THR A 125 8.11 16.23 5.38
C THR A 125 7.62 17.31 4.42
N SER A 126 8.47 18.31 4.14
CA SER A 126 8.16 19.36 3.17
C SER A 126 7.92 18.84 1.76
N ASN A 127 8.54 17.72 1.39
CA ASN A 127 8.43 17.11 0.06
C ASN A 127 7.24 16.17 -0.07
N ALA A 128 6.74 15.63 1.06
CA ALA A 128 5.59 14.74 1.16
C ALA A 128 5.63 13.53 0.20
N TYR A 129 6.84 13.05 -0.12
CA TYR A 129 7.07 11.71 -0.69
C TYR A 129 7.91 10.91 0.30
N TYR A 130 7.59 9.63 0.45
CA TYR A 130 8.23 8.74 1.44
C TYR A 130 7.90 7.28 1.13
N SER A 131 8.54 6.36 1.84
CA SER A 131 8.20 4.94 1.82
C SER A 131 8.07 4.39 3.22
N PHE A 132 7.40 3.26 3.35
CA PHE A 132 7.29 2.50 4.59
C PHE A 132 6.97 1.04 4.28
N ASP A 133 7.35 0.17 5.22
CA ASP A 133 6.93 -1.23 5.18
C ASP A 133 5.73 -1.44 6.11
N PHE A 134 4.78 -2.24 5.68
CA PHE A 134 3.72 -2.76 6.52
C PHE A 134 3.63 -4.27 6.26
N GLN A 135 3.96 -5.07 7.26
CA GLN A 135 4.14 -6.51 7.14
C GLN A 135 5.16 -6.86 6.02
N ASN A 136 4.75 -7.61 5.00
CA ASN A 136 5.56 -8.00 3.85
C ASN A 136 5.31 -7.15 2.58
N VAL A 137 4.68 -5.99 2.74
CA VAL A 137 4.42 -5.04 1.66
C VAL A 137 5.28 -3.80 1.83
N HIS A 138 5.97 -3.41 0.77
CA HIS A 138 6.69 -2.15 0.67
C HIS A 138 5.83 -1.12 -0.05
N PHE A 139 5.52 -0.03 0.62
CA PHE A 139 4.73 1.07 0.07
C PHE A 139 5.61 2.26 -0.27
N ILE A 140 5.46 2.78 -1.48
CA ILE A 140 6.10 4.02 -1.93
C ILE A 140 5.01 5.06 -2.15
N ILE A 141 5.08 6.16 -1.43
CA ILE A 141 4.17 7.29 -1.56
C ILE A 141 4.85 8.37 -2.40
N MET A 142 4.35 8.57 -3.61
CA MET A 142 4.82 9.62 -4.52
C MET A 142 4.01 10.90 -4.34
N ASN A 143 4.67 12.04 -4.51
CA ASN A 143 4.01 13.34 -4.58
C ASN A 143 4.08 13.86 -6.02
N THR A 144 3.00 13.74 -6.79
CA THR A 144 2.93 14.20 -8.18
C THR A 144 2.95 15.72 -8.33
N GLN A 145 2.87 16.46 -7.21
CA GLN A 145 2.88 17.93 -7.16
C GLN A 145 4.28 18.53 -6.90
N THR A 146 5.32 17.70 -6.79
CA THR A 146 6.71 18.09 -6.68
C THR A 146 7.49 17.67 -7.92
N PRO A 147 8.72 18.22 -8.19
CA PRO A 147 9.51 17.78 -9.32
C PRO A 147 9.73 16.26 -9.33
N TYR A 148 9.36 15.64 -10.43
CA TYR A 148 9.40 14.17 -10.61
C TYR A 148 10.21 13.71 -11.84
N THR A 149 10.83 14.64 -12.58
CA THR A 149 11.66 14.29 -13.74
C THR A 149 12.90 13.50 -13.33
N ALA A 150 13.48 12.77 -14.26
CA ALA A 150 14.74 12.04 -14.04
C ALA A 150 15.81 12.97 -13.46
N GLY A 151 16.49 12.52 -12.41
CA GLY A 151 17.50 13.29 -11.67
C GLY A 151 16.93 14.22 -10.57
N SER A 152 15.60 14.38 -10.46
CA SER A 152 15.02 15.11 -9.31
C SER A 152 15.25 14.35 -8.00
N SER A 153 15.15 15.05 -6.87
CA SER A 153 15.30 14.42 -5.55
C SER A 153 14.29 13.28 -5.33
N GLN A 154 13.03 13.45 -5.78
CA GLN A 154 12.03 12.41 -5.70
C GLN A 154 12.38 11.21 -6.58
N TYR A 155 12.80 11.45 -7.83
CA TYR A 155 13.22 10.36 -8.72
C TYR A 155 14.35 9.53 -8.13
N ASN A 156 15.40 10.19 -7.63
CA ASN A 156 16.55 9.51 -7.03
C ASN A 156 16.13 8.71 -5.78
N PHE A 157 15.29 9.31 -4.92
CA PHE A 157 14.74 8.63 -3.75
C PHE A 157 14.00 7.35 -4.15
N ILE A 158 13.04 7.44 -5.08
CA ILE A 158 12.21 6.29 -5.49
C ILE A 158 13.05 5.20 -6.15
N LYS A 159 13.98 5.57 -7.03
CA LYS A 159 14.89 4.62 -7.68
C LYS A 159 15.72 3.84 -6.66
N ASP A 160 16.32 4.55 -5.70
CA ASP A 160 17.17 3.93 -4.68
C ASP A 160 16.35 3.05 -3.70
N ASP A 161 15.14 3.46 -3.42
CA ASP A 161 14.22 2.78 -2.52
C ASP A 161 13.67 1.49 -3.16
N LEU A 162 13.21 1.54 -4.39
CA LEU A 162 12.83 0.37 -5.19
C LEU A 162 13.98 -0.66 -5.29
N ALA A 163 15.20 -0.18 -5.55
CA ALA A 163 16.37 -1.05 -5.62
C ALA A 163 16.70 -1.75 -4.29
N LYS A 164 16.36 -1.15 -3.16
CA LYS A 164 16.47 -1.74 -1.82
C LYS A 164 15.33 -2.72 -1.56
N ALA A 165 14.09 -2.33 -1.85
CA ALA A 165 12.91 -3.16 -1.64
C ALA A 165 12.97 -4.48 -2.43
N ALA A 166 13.34 -4.43 -3.71
CA ALA A 166 13.49 -5.61 -4.57
C ALA A 166 14.57 -6.60 -4.10
N LYS A 167 15.54 -6.15 -3.28
CA LYS A 167 16.59 -7.02 -2.70
C LYS A 167 16.23 -7.56 -1.32
N LYS A 168 15.16 -7.05 -0.71
CA LYS A 168 14.79 -7.38 0.66
C LYS A 168 14.03 -8.70 0.68
N GLY A 169 14.63 -9.75 1.23
CA GLY A 169 14.12 -11.12 1.18
C GLY A 169 12.77 -11.39 1.88
N ASN A 170 12.18 -10.39 2.55
CA ASN A 170 10.87 -10.48 3.18
C ASN A 170 9.83 -9.53 2.56
N THR A 171 10.12 -8.89 1.43
CA THR A 171 9.17 -8.09 0.68
C THR A 171 8.54 -8.97 -0.39
N ASN A 172 7.23 -9.20 -0.30
CA ASN A 172 6.49 -9.94 -1.32
C ASN A 172 5.81 -9.00 -2.32
N TRP A 173 5.43 -7.81 -1.87
CA TRP A 173 4.68 -6.85 -2.68
C TRP A 173 5.33 -5.48 -2.64
N ILE A 174 5.42 -4.84 -3.80
CA ILE A 174 5.80 -3.44 -3.94
C ILE A 174 4.59 -2.68 -4.49
N ILE A 175 4.06 -1.76 -3.70
CA ILE A 175 2.87 -0.97 -4.04
C ILE A 175 3.24 0.50 -4.11
N VAL A 176 2.95 1.14 -5.24
CA VAL A 176 3.15 2.58 -5.42
C VAL A 176 1.83 3.30 -5.28
N VAL A 177 1.83 4.38 -4.52
CA VAL A 177 0.68 5.25 -4.28
C VAL A 177 1.00 6.65 -4.82
N MET A 178 0.13 7.18 -5.65
CA MET A 178 0.25 8.52 -6.21
C MET A 178 -1.13 9.16 -6.36
N HIS A 179 -1.21 10.45 -6.66
CA HIS A 179 -2.49 11.08 -6.95
C HIS A 179 -2.82 11.02 -8.44
N GLU A 180 -1.99 11.63 -9.27
CA GLU A 180 -2.24 11.73 -10.72
C GLU A 180 -1.78 10.47 -11.45
N PRO A 181 -2.67 9.81 -12.25
CA PRO A 181 -2.39 8.50 -12.83
C PRO A 181 -1.58 8.55 -14.13
N PHE A 182 -0.93 7.43 -14.48
CA PHE A 182 -0.25 7.24 -15.76
C PHE A 182 -1.21 6.95 -16.91
N TYR A 183 -2.21 6.12 -16.65
CA TYR A 183 -3.12 5.54 -17.63
C TYR A 183 -4.57 5.77 -17.22
N THR A 184 -5.39 6.22 -18.16
CA THR A 184 -6.81 6.52 -17.92
C THR A 184 -7.65 6.19 -19.14
N SER A 185 -8.94 5.98 -18.97
CA SER A 185 -9.93 6.06 -20.04
C SER A 185 -10.40 7.51 -20.23
N PRO A 186 -10.94 7.86 -21.40
CA PRO A 186 -11.51 9.18 -21.64
C PRO A 186 -12.69 9.48 -20.71
N THR A 187 -12.68 10.67 -20.13
CA THR A 187 -13.74 11.16 -19.22
C THR A 187 -14.20 12.56 -19.62
N SER A 188 -15.23 13.07 -18.97
CA SER A 188 -15.71 14.45 -19.12
C SER A 188 -14.78 15.50 -18.51
N CYS A 189 -13.75 15.09 -17.78
CA CYS A 189 -12.72 15.97 -17.25
C CYS A 189 -11.94 16.65 -18.40
N LYS A 190 -11.80 17.97 -18.33
CA LYS A 190 -11.18 18.78 -19.40
C LYS A 190 -9.74 19.19 -19.13
N ILE A 191 -9.23 18.96 -17.91
CA ILE A 191 -7.84 19.28 -17.59
C ILE A 191 -6.90 18.21 -18.15
N LYS A 192 -5.70 18.65 -18.54
CA LYS A 192 -4.74 17.79 -19.27
C LYS A 192 -4.31 16.57 -18.44
N SER A 193 -4.17 16.73 -17.13
CA SER A 193 -3.78 15.63 -16.22
C SER A 193 -4.79 14.47 -16.19
N CYS A 194 -6.06 14.73 -16.48
CA CYS A 194 -7.08 13.69 -16.60
C CYS A 194 -6.90 12.74 -17.81
N GLN A 195 -5.95 13.01 -18.68
CA GLN A 195 -5.63 12.14 -19.83
C GLN A 195 -4.45 11.20 -19.54
N GLY A 196 -4.00 11.16 -18.28
CA GLY A 196 -2.76 10.52 -17.87
C GLY A 196 -1.54 11.43 -18.11
N ILE A 197 -0.59 11.41 -17.19
CA ILE A 197 0.58 12.29 -17.29
C ILE A 197 1.72 11.57 -18.01
N GLY A 198 1.90 11.86 -19.30
CA GLY A 198 2.90 11.23 -20.15
C GLY A 198 4.32 11.32 -19.58
N ASN A 199 4.76 12.51 -19.19
CA ASN A 199 6.12 12.68 -18.64
C ASN A 199 6.34 11.91 -17.33
N LEU A 200 5.32 11.83 -16.47
CA LEU A 200 5.38 11.06 -15.23
C LEU A 200 5.48 9.56 -15.54
N ARG A 201 4.62 9.06 -16.43
CA ARG A 201 4.65 7.69 -16.93
C ARG A 201 6.01 7.33 -17.53
N ASP A 202 6.51 8.16 -18.46
CA ASP A 202 7.76 7.90 -19.18
C ASP A 202 9.00 7.94 -18.26
N THR A 203 8.89 8.64 -17.14
CA THR A 203 9.94 8.69 -16.11
C THR A 203 9.94 7.46 -15.20
N TYR A 204 8.77 6.98 -14.78
CA TYR A 204 8.69 6.00 -13.68
C TYR A 204 8.26 4.60 -14.11
N HIS A 205 7.44 4.43 -15.15
CA HIS A 205 7.00 3.10 -15.55
C HIS A 205 8.19 2.17 -15.91
N PRO A 206 9.26 2.61 -16.63
CA PRO A 206 10.43 1.78 -16.83
C PRO A 206 11.16 1.37 -15.55
N LEU A 207 11.08 2.20 -14.48
CA LEU A 207 11.61 1.82 -13.18
C LEU A 207 10.72 0.78 -12.50
N PHE A 208 9.40 0.93 -12.62
CA PHE A 208 8.45 0.00 -12.04
C PHE A 208 8.58 -1.39 -12.66
N ASP A 209 8.67 -1.48 -14.00
CA ASP A 209 9.01 -2.74 -14.70
C ASP A 209 10.34 -3.35 -14.21
N THR A 210 11.39 -2.51 -14.04
CA THR A 210 12.72 -2.97 -13.65
C THR A 210 12.75 -3.58 -12.24
N TYR A 211 11.94 -3.04 -11.32
CA TYR A 211 11.92 -3.45 -9.92
C TYR A 211 10.65 -4.23 -9.54
N GLU A 212 9.90 -4.68 -10.53
CA GLU A 212 8.74 -5.56 -10.38
C GLU A 212 7.71 -5.00 -9.38
N VAL A 213 7.29 -3.75 -9.61
CA VAL A 213 6.15 -3.16 -8.89
C VAL A 213 4.89 -3.95 -9.23
N ASP A 214 4.06 -4.28 -8.25
CA ASP A 214 2.88 -5.11 -8.44
C ASP A 214 1.61 -4.31 -8.71
N LEU A 215 1.45 -3.21 -7.96
CA LEU A 215 0.21 -2.43 -7.95
C LEU A 215 0.53 -0.94 -7.88
N VAL A 216 -0.14 -0.16 -8.69
CA VAL A 216 -0.06 1.30 -8.67
C VAL A 216 -1.45 1.86 -8.40
N LEU A 217 -1.59 2.57 -7.28
CA LEU A 217 -2.84 3.17 -6.84
C LEU A 217 -2.82 4.67 -7.10
N GLY A 218 -3.83 5.15 -7.79
CA GLY A 218 -4.01 6.56 -8.12
C GLY A 218 -5.44 7.05 -7.89
N ALA A 219 -5.64 8.35 -8.11
CA ALA A 219 -6.94 9.03 -8.01
C ALA A 219 -7.04 10.13 -9.07
N HIS A 220 -7.42 11.38 -8.69
CA HIS A 220 -7.50 12.55 -9.56
C HIS A 220 -8.64 12.51 -10.59
N LEU A 221 -8.90 11.38 -11.23
CA LEU A 221 -10.13 11.19 -11.97
C LEU A 221 -11.20 10.73 -10.97
N HIS A 222 -12.27 11.51 -10.88
CA HIS A 222 -13.38 11.20 -9.97
C HIS A 222 -14.20 10.03 -10.50
N ASP A 223 -13.57 8.86 -10.56
CA ASP A 223 -14.14 7.61 -11.05
C ASP A 223 -13.35 6.41 -10.52
N TYR A 224 -13.73 5.21 -10.94
CA TYR A 224 -12.97 3.99 -10.73
C TYR A 224 -12.54 3.44 -12.07
N GLN A 225 -11.25 3.12 -12.21
CA GLN A 225 -10.72 2.43 -13.38
C GLN A 225 -9.66 1.41 -12.94
N ARG A 226 -9.65 0.23 -13.59
CA ARG A 226 -8.60 -0.77 -13.38
C ARG A 226 -8.07 -1.27 -14.71
N SER A 227 -6.75 -1.32 -14.84
CA SER A 227 -6.06 -1.88 -16.00
C SER A 227 -5.90 -3.40 -15.93
N PHE A 228 -5.55 -4.04 -17.05
CA PHE A 228 -4.79 -5.28 -17.09
C PHE A 228 -3.39 -5.06 -16.50
N PRO A 229 -2.58 -6.11 -16.24
CA PRO A 229 -1.15 -5.95 -16.01
C PRO A 229 -0.47 -5.35 -17.24
N LEU A 230 0.33 -4.31 -17.06
CA LEU A 230 0.91 -3.49 -18.12
C LEU A 230 2.42 -3.40 -17.98
N GLU A 231 3.16 -3.62 -19.06
CA GLU A 231 4.57 -3.25 -19.19
C GLU A 231 4.71 -1.97 -20.04
N TYR A 232 5.79 -1.24 -19.81
CA TYR A 232 6.12 -0.01 -20.54
C TYR A 232 6.37 -0.29 -22.02
N ASN A 233 5.76 0.52 -22.88
CA ASN A 233 5.98 0.47 -24.32
C ASN A 233 6.83 1.66 -24.76
N SER A 234 8.12 1.47 -24.93
CA SER A 234 9.06 2.53 -25.34
C SER A 234 8.77 3.12 -26.73
N ALA A 235 8.12 2.36 -27.61
CA ALA A 235 7.72 2.83 -28.93
C ALA A 235 6.47 3.74 -28.88
N SER A 236 5.61 3.56 -27.86
CA SER A 236 4.38 4.34 -27.72
C SER A 236 3.85 4.22 -26.27
N SER A 237 4.38 5.02 -25.37
CA SER A 237 4.09 4.89 -23.93
C SER A 237 2.62 5.07 -23.58
N ALA A 238 1.85 5.82 -24.37
CA ALA A 238 0.39 5.91 -24.20
C ALA A 238 -0.37 4.61 -24.56
N LYS A 239 0.31 3.64 -25.17
CA LYS A 239 -0.22 2.32 -25.54
C LYS A 239 0.63 1.24 -24.88
N PRO A 240 0.46 1.00 -23.58
CA PRO A 240 1.25 0.03 -22.85
C PRO A 240 1.07 -1.39 -23.40
N ILE A 241 2.00 -2.27 -23.08
CA ILE A 241 1.94 -3.68 -23.44
C ILE A 241 1.07 -4.40 -22.40
N ILE A 242 -0.01 -5.02 -22.85
CA ILE A 242 -0.86 -5.87 -21.99
C ILE A 242 -0.22 -7.24 -21.89
N THR A 243 0.22 -7.64 -20.70
CA THR A 243 0.93 -8.91 -20.49
C THR A 243 -0.01 -10.08 -20.19
N SER A 244 -1.21 -9.79 -19.65
CA SER A 244 -2.27 -10.77 -19.45
C SER A 244 -3.64 -10.17 -19.71
N LYS A 245 -4.48 -10.89 -20.43
CA LYS A 245 -5.87 -10.51 -20.71
C LYS A 245 -6.91 -11.23 -19.87
N THR A 246 -6.48 -11.98 -18.85
CA THR A 246 -7.42 -12.53 -17.87
C THR A 246 -8.07 -11.38 -17.10
N PRO A 247 -9.38 -11.44 -16.83
CA PRO A 247 -10.07 -10.28 -16.27
C PRO A 247 -9.85 -10.08 -14.78
N SER A 248 -9.45 -11.12 -14.03
CA SER A 248 -9.50 -11.03 -12.56
C SER A 248 -8.55 -11.93 -11.77
N LYS A 249 -7.90 -12.90 -12.39
CA LYS A 249 -6.96 -13.79 -11.68
C LYS A 249 -5.62 -13.81 -12.38
N TYR A 250 -4.59 -13.43 -11.66
CA TYR A 250 -3.24 -13.31 -12.19
C TYR A 250 -2.31 -14.18 -11.35
N ASN A 251 -1.41 -14.90 -12.00
CA ASN A 251 -0.39 -15.70 -11.36
C ASN A 251 0.95 -15.10 -11.73
N ASP A 252 1.53 -14.37 -10.80
CA ASP A 252 2.80 -13.65 -10.94
C ASP A 252 2.93 -12.95 -12.32
N PRO A 253 2.01 -12.01 -12.65
CA PRO A 253 2.00 -11.40 -13.96
C PRO A 253 3.18 -10.44 -14.10
N LYS A 254 3.75 -10.36 -15.29
CA LYS A 254 4.65 -9.27 -15.61
C LYS A 254 3.90 -7.95 -15.72
N GLY A 255 4.54 -6.87 -15.27
CA GLY A 255 3.98 -5.53 -15.28
C GLY A 255 2.95 -5.28 -14.21
N GLU A 256 2.69 -4.03 -13.94
CA GLU A 256 1.88 -3.55 -12.83
C GLU A 256 0.39 -3.47 -13.21
N ILE A 257 -0.48 -3.65 -12.22
CA ILE A 257 -1.89 -3.29 -12.34
C ILE A 257 -2.08 -1.86 -11.84
N TYR A 258 -2.68 -1.00 -12.67
CA TYR A 258 -3.00 0.38 -12.32
C TYR A 258 -4.46 0.48 -11.91
N VAL A 259 -4.73 1.08 -10.75
CA VAL A 259 -6.09 1.29 -10.24
C VAL A 259 -6.29 2.75 -9.87
N ILE A 260 -7.28 3.39 -10.47
CA ILE A 260 -7.77 4.71 -10.09
C ILE A 260 -8.95 4.52 -9.14
N VAL A 261 -8.89 5.18 -7.98
CA VAL A 261 -9.93 5.12 -6.95
C VAL A 261 -10.28 6.55 -6.49
N GLY A 262 -10.76 7.36 -7.43
CA GLY A 262 -11.18 8.75 -7.18
C GLY A 262 -12.66 8.85 -6.78
N THR A 263 -13.09 7.98 -5.88
CA THR A 263 -14.51 7.78 -5.56
C THR A 263 -14.86 8.09 -4.10
N GLY A 264 -14.03 8.94 -3.44
CA GLY A 264 -14.16 9.25 -2.02
C GLY A 264 -15.39 10.09 -1.66
N GLY A 265 -15.89 10.94 -2.59
CA GLY A 265 -17.07 11.72 -2.27
C GLY A 265 -17.37 12.93 -3.17
N ILE A 266 -16.36 13.42 -3.95
CA ILE A 266 -16.58 14.55 -4.86
C ILE A 266 -17.30 14.09 -6.14
N ASN A 267 -17.98 15.02 -6.82
CA ASN A 267 -18.76 14.72 -8.03
C ASN A 267 -17.95 14.00 -9.09
N PHE A 268 -18.54 12.99 -9.73
CA PHE A 268 -17.87 12.16 -10.73
C PHE A 268 -17.47 12.90 -12.00
N HIS A 269 -16.37 12.47 -12.57
CA HIS A 269 -16.04 12.69 -13.97
C HIS A 269 -16.71 11.58 -14.80
N LYS A 270 -17.71 11.93 -15.62
CA LYS A 270 -18.41 10.95 -16.44
C LYS A 270 -17.42 10.26 -17.39
N ILE A 271 -17.36 8.94 -17.39
CA ILE A 271 -16.62 8.15 -18.36
C ILE A 271 -17.31 8.24 -19.72
N ILE A 272 -16.56 8.61 -20.78
CA ILE A 272 -17.06 8.81 -22.15
C ILE A 272 -16.43 7.86 -23.16
N GLY A 273 -15.52 7.00 -22.73
CA GLY A 273 -14.87 5.99 -23.57
C GLY A 273 -14.17 4.94 -22.74
N LYS A 274 -13.52 3.97 -23.39
CA LYS A 274 -12.75 2.91 -22.74
C LYS A 274 -11.50 2.61 -23.54
N ASN A 275 -10.33 2.73 -22.93
CA ASN A 275 -9.08 2.30 -23.52
C ASN A 275 -8.92 0.77 -23.43
N SER A 276 -8.25 0.16 -24.42
CA SER A 276 -8.12 -1.29 -24.53
C SER A 276 -7.39 -1.96 -23.37
N TYR A 277 -6.56 -1.22 -22.67
CA TYR A 277 -5.83 -1.69 -21.50
C TYR A 277 -6.65 -1.61 -20.20
N ILE A 278 -7.86 -1.05 -20.20
CA ILE A 278 -8.75 -0.99 -19.03
C ILE A 278 -9.66 -2.22 -18.98
N VAL A 279 -9.65 -2.93 -17.86
CA VAL A 279 -10.53 -4.08 -17.61
C VAL A 279 -11.90 -3.62 -17.14
N ASN A 280 -11.93 -2.78 -16.10
CA ASN A 280 -13.16 -2.35 -15.45
C ASN A 280 -13.14 -0.86 -15.17
N GLN A 281 -14.30 -0.22 -15.23
CA GLN A 281 -14.44 1.22 -14.99
C GLN A 281 -15.89 1.59 -14.64
N GLN A 282 -16.05 2.63 -13.79
CA GLN A 282 -17.37 3.19 -13.47
C GLN A 282 -17.25 4.63 -12.91
N SER A 283 -18.29 5.44 -13.11
CA SER A 283 -18.43 6.80 -12.57
C SER A 283 -19.84 7.05 -12.03
N SER A 284 -20.34 6.09 -11.23
CA SER A 284 -21.74 6.13 -10.74
C SER A 284 -21.88 5.79 -9.27
N PHE A 285 -20.83 5.22 -8.65
CA PHE A 285 -20.89 4.77 -7.26
C PHE A 285 -19.67 5.28 -6.50
N PHE A 286 -19.90 5.89 -5.35
CA PHE A 286 -18.86 6.15 -4.35
C PHE A 286 -18.49 4.84 -3.64
N GLY A 287 -17.25 4.76 -3.22
CA GLY A 287 -16.72 3.58 -2.54
C GLY A 287 -15.20 3.66 -2.39
N HIS A 288 -14.62 2.55 -2.00
CA HIS A 288 -13.17 2.41 -1.79
C HIS A 288 -12.66 1.08 -2.32
N LEU A 289 -11.37 0.99 -2.58
CA LEU A 289 -10.69 -0.26 -2.84
C LEU A 289 -10.30 -0.87 -1.49
N ASN A 290 -10.69 -2.12 -1.22
CA ASN A 290 -10.16 -2.93 -0.13
C ASN A 290 -9.21 -3.96 -0.72
N VAL A 291 -8.03 -4.11 -0.13
CA VAL A 291 -7.01 -5.09 -0.53
C VAL A 291 -6.71 -5.99 0.66
N ASP A 292 -6.95 -7.26 0.48
CA ASP A 292 -6.62 -8.33 1.44
C ASP A 292 -5.30 -8.98 1.02
N ILE A 293 -4.30 -9.00 1.89
CA ILE A 293 -3.09 -9.80 1.78
C ILE A 293 -3.29 -11.04 2.62
N THR A 294 -3.20 -12.22 2.02
CA THR A 294 -3.54 -13.50 2.64
C THR A 294 -2.56 -14.60 2.27
N ASN A 295 -2.76 -15.81 2.81
CA ASN A 295 -1.93 -16.97 2.56
C ASN A 295 -0.45 -16.70 2.89
N LYS A 296 -0.18 -16.22 4.10
CA LYS A 296 1.17 -15.84 4.55
C LYS A 296 1.82 -14.79 3.65
N GLY A 297 1.00 -13.87 3.14
CA GLY A 297 1.43 -12.78 2.30
C GLY A 297 1.67 -13.12 0.82
N GLN A 298 1.24 -14.28 0.34
CA GLN A 298 1.44 -14.70 -1.06
C GLN A 298 0.28 -14.38 -1.99
N VAL A 299 -0.88 -14.01 -1.46
CA VAL A 299 -2.07 -13.69 -2.25
C VAL A 299 -2.54 -12.28 -1.94
N LEU A 300 -2.62 -11.45 -2.97
CA LEU A 300 -3.25 -10.15 -2.93
C LEU A 300 -4.64 -10.26 -3.58
N THR A 301 -5.70 -9.90 -2.86
CA THR A 301 -7.07 -9.82 -3.39
C THR A 301 -7.61 -8.42 -3.20
N ALA A 302 -7.91 -7.74 -4.29
CA ALA A 302 -8.47 -6.39 -4.28
C ALA A 302 -9.94 -6.39 -4.69
N LYS A 303 -10.77 -5.59 -3.99
CA LYS A 303 -12.21 -5.43 -4.25
C LYS A 303 -12.58 -3.96 -4.21
N PHE A 304 -13.22 -3.45 -5.25
CA PHE A 304 -13.89 -2.16 -5.16
C PHE A 304 -15.26 -2.35 -4.50
N ILE A 305 -15.41 -1.77 -3.31
CA ILE A 305 -16.60 -1.88 -2.47
C ILE A 305 -17.35 -0.54 -2.51
N GLN A 306 -18.60 -0.57 -3.00
CA GLN A 306 -19.47 0.58 -3.00
C GLN A 306 -19.92 0.93 -1.57
N ASN A 307 -20.32 2.18 -1.31
CA ASN A 307 -20.80 2.63 -0.01
C ASN A 307 -22.01 1.86 0.52
N ASN A 308 -22.74 1.16 -0.36
CA ASN A 308 -23.84 0.25 0.01
C ASN A 308 -23.37 -1.18 0.33
N GLY A 309 -22.06 -1.45 0.34
CA GLY A 309 -21.46 -2.75 0.62
C GLY A 309 -21.39 -3.72 -0.56
N LYS A 310 -21.90 -3.36 -1.74
CA LYS A 310 -21.80 -4.22 -2.94
C LYS A 310 -20.40 -4.16 -3.54
N VAL A 311 -19.87 -5.31 -3.95
CA VAL A 311 -18.62 -5.40 -4.71
C VAL A 311 -18.93 -5.16 -6.19
N PHE A 312 -18.29 -4.15 -6.77
CA PHE A 312 -18.40 -3.86 -8.21
C PHE A 312 -17.32 -4.56 -9.02
N ASP A 313 -16.09 -4.58 -8.53
CA ASP A 313 -14.94 -5.21 -9.18
C ASP A 313 -14.12 -6.01 -8.17
N SER A 314 -13.50 -7.09 -8.64
CA SER A 314 -12.61 -7.90 -7.84
C SER A 314 -11.52 -8.56 -8.70
N PHE A 315 -10.28 -8.56 -8.19
CA PHE A 315 -9.17 -9.28 -8.81
C PHE A 315 -8.20 -9.82 -7.77
N SER A 316 -7.40 -10.79 -8.16
CA SER A 316 -6.34 -11.34 -7.32
C SER A 316 -5.04 -11.55 -8.07
N ILE A 317 -3.93 -11.39 -7.35
CA ILE A 317 -2.58 -11.73 -7.78
C ILE A 317 -2.05 -12.78 -6.81
N THR A 318 -1.42 -13.83 -7.32
CA THR A 318 -0.73 -14.87 -6.54
C THR A 318 0.74 -14.88 -6.92
N LYS A 319 1.64 -14.92 -5.95
CA LYS A 319 3.11 -15.09 -6.10
C LYS A 319 3.58 -16.42 -5.55
#